data_a132f516bf2b98c34e6516a0930eeb88
#
_entry.id   a132f516bf2b98c34e6516a0930eeb88
#
_cell.length_a   1.000
_cell.length_b   1.000
_cell.length_c   1.000
_cell.angle_alpha   90.00
_cell.angle_beta   90.00
_cell.angle_gamma   90.00
#
_symmetry.space_group_name_H-M   'P 1'
#
loop_
_entity.id
_entity.type
_entity.pdbx_description
1 polymer ?
#
loop_
_entity_poly.entity_id
_entity_poly.type
_entity_poly.pdbx_seq_one_letter_code
_entity_poly.pdbx_strand_id
1 'polypeptide(L)'
;ISVILNLSKDHLDRYKNIKNYILAKKNILNNGGKNINLISIDDVYSNRIFLDKKIKNKISFSIKKITADICYNKDCIVDNYFHKNKKIKLLNISLDLNNSYNLQNILVSYIVCKYFKIPIKYFNESIKNFKGLPYRSLTIHNSKSKLIINNSKATNISSSLSTLENKKNIYLILGGI
;
A
#
# COMPACT_ATOMS: atom_id res chain seq x y z
N ILE A 1 12.19 -0.55 11.48
CA ILE A 1 11.33 -1.19 10.46
C ILE A 1 11.61 -0.51 9.13
N SER A 2 11.82 -1.29 8.07
CA SER A 2 11.94 -0.80 6.70
C SER A 2 10.75 -1.29 5.88
N VAL A 3 10.23 -0.47 4.95
CA VAL A 3 9.03 -0.80 4.18
C VAL A 3 9.25 -0.53 2.69
N ILE A 4 8.89 -1.50 1.85
CA ILE A 4 8.71 -1.32 0.40
C ILE A 4 7.25 -1.65 0.08
N LEU A 5 6.45 -0.61 -0.22
CA LEU A 5 5.03 -0.73 -0.55
C LEU A 5 4.81 -1.25 -1.97
N ASN A 6 5.41 -0.55 -2.93
CA ASN A 6 5.35 -0.89 -4.35
C ASN A 6 6.50 -0.23 -5.10
N LEU A 7 6.81 -0.76 -6.25
CA LEU A 7 7.82 -0.21 -7.15
C LEU A 7 7.25 -0.17 -8.58
N SER A 8 7.20 1.02 -9.14
CA SER A 8 6.82 1.27 -10.54
C SER A 8 7.87 2.13 -11.21
N LYS A 9 7.82 2.26 -12.53
CA LYS A 9 8.71 3.17 -13.25
C LYS A 9 8.42 4.62 -12.82
N ASP A 10 9.40 5.25 -12.19
CA ASP A 10 9.34 6.64 -11.74
C ASP A 10 10.75 7.22 -11.62
N HIS A 11 10.89 8.54 -11.67
CA HIS A 11 12.17 9.24 -11.52
C HIS A 11 13.31 8.74 -12.45
N LEU A 12 12.96 8.30 -13.68
CA LEU A 12 13.94 7.74 -14.62
C LEU A 12 14.89 8.80 -15.17
N ASP A 13 14.48 10.05 -15.17
CA ASP A 13 15.31 11.23 -15.40
C ASP A 13 16.53 11.27 -14.48
N ARG A 14 16.32 10.99 -13.20
CA ARG A 14 17.38 10.96 -12.17
C ARG A 14 18.16 9.65 -12.16
N TYR A 15 17.48 8.52 -12.25
CA TYR A 15 18.11 7.19 -12.08
C TYR A 15 18.54 6.54 -13.40
N LYS A 16 18.28 7.17 -14.55
CA LYS A 16 18.58 6.69 -15.90
C LYS A 16 17.80 5.43 -16.32
N ASN A 17 17.57 4.50 -15.42
CA ASN A 17 16.82 3.28 -15.69
C ASN A 17 16.18 2.70 -14.42
N ILE A 18 15.20 1.81 -14.60
CA ILE A 18 14.46 1.18 -13.52
C ILE A 18 15.34 0.33 -12.59
N LYS A 19 16.40 -0.29 -13.11
CA LYS A 19 17.32 -1.11 -12.31
C LYS A 19 18.05 -0.27 -11.26
N ASN A 20 18.56 0.89 -11.63
CA ASN A 20 19.22 1.81 -10.71
C ASN A 20 18.24 2.36 -9.66
N TYR A 21 17.02 2.69 -10.07
CA TYR A 21 15.97 3.12 -9.17
C TYR A 21 15.65 2.05 -8.11
N ILE A 22 15.47 0.78 -8.53
CA ILE A 22 15.22 -0.34 -7.63
C ILE A 22 16.39 -0.55 -6.66
N LEU A 23 17.63 -0.48 -7.14
CA LEU A 23 18.83 -0.61 -6.31
C LEU A 23 18.87 0.48 -5.23
N ALA A 24 18.60 1.74 -5.62
CA ALA A 24 18.55 2.85 -4.67
C ALA A 24 17.45 2.65 -3.59
N LYS A 25 16.26 2.19 -3.98
CA LYS A 25 15.18 1.90 -3.02
C LYS A 25 15.50 0.69 -2.13
N LYS A 26 16.17 -0.33 -2.66
CA LYS A 26 16.58 -1.51 -1.91
C LYS A 26 17.55 -1.20 -0.75
N ASN A 27 18.31 -0.10 -0.83
CA ASN A 27 19.25 0.29 0.22
C ASN A 27 18.59 0.49 1.59
N ILE A 28 17.30 0.82 1.65
CA ILE A 28 16.56 0.92 2.94
C ILE A 28 16.54 -0.41 3.71
N LEU A 29 16.70 -1.54 3.01
CA LEU A 29 16.67 -2.88 3.59
C LEU A 29 18.03 -3.34 4.12
N ASN A 30 19.12 -2.59 3.84
CA ASN A 30 20.48 -2.92 4.21
C ASN A 30 20.83 -2.43 5.63
N ASN A 31 20.16 -2.97 6.66
CA ASN A 31 20.29 -2.48 8.04
C ASN A 31 21.02 -3.47 8.96
N GLY A 32 22.02 -4.20 8.45
CA GLY A 32 22.81 -5.13 9.27
C GLY A 32 22.00 -6.24 9.95
N GLY A 33 20.81 -6.57 9.43
CA GLY A 33 19.95 -7.63 9.94
C GLY A 33 19.18 -7.31 11.23
N LYS A 34 19.30 -6.10 11.77
CA LYS A 34 18.63 -5.70 13.03
C LYS A 34 17.17 -5.28 12.84
N ASN A 35 16.78 -4.89 11.63
CA ASN A 35 15.45 -4.40 11.33
C ASN A 35 14.57 -5.50 10.70
N ILE A 36 13.26 -5.35 10.92
CA ILE A 36 12.26 -6.09 10.17
C ILE A 36 11.97 -5.37 8.86
N ASN A 37 11.88 -6.13 7.77
CA ASN A 37 11.69 -5.64 6.43
C ASN A 37 10.29 -6.04 5.92
N LEU A 38 9.41 -5.06 5.77
CA LEU A 38 8.05 -5.26 5.23
C LEU A 38 8.09 -5.05 3.73
N ILE A 39 7.76 -6.06 2.96
CA ILE A 39 7.90 -6.02 1.50
C ILE A 39 6.62 -6.50 0.85
N SER A 40 6.02 -5.64 0.01
CA SER A 40 4.90 -6.04 -0.84
C SER A 40 5.33 -7.08 -1.86
N ILE A 41 4.43 -8.03 -2.15
CA ILE A 41 4.63 -9.00 -3.24
C ILE A 41 3.62 -8.81 -4.39
N ASP A 42 3.00 -7.63 -4.45
CA ASP A 42 1.96 -7.32 -5.44
C ASP A 42 2.51 -6.94 -6.82
N ASP A 43 3.69 -6.33 -6.87
CA ASP A 43 4.37 -6.00 -8.13
C ASP A 43 5.63 -6.86 -8.35
N VAL A 44 6.06 -6.91 -9.60
CA VAL A 44 7.20 -7.78 -10.02
C VAL A 44 8.51 -7.38 -9.35
N TYR A 45 8.74 -6.08 -9.13
CA TYR A 45 10.03 -5.59 -8.63
C TYR A 45 10.16 -5.80 -7.12
N SER A 46 9.15 -5.44 -6.35
CA SER A 46 9.14 -5.68 -4.90
C SER A 46 9.11 -7.17 -4.58
N ASN A 47 8.37 -7.98 -5.37
CA ASN A 47 8.39 -9.43 -5.21
C ASN A 47 9.77 -10.05 -5.46
N ARG A 48 10.52 -9.57 -6.47
CA ARG A 48 11.92 -10.00 -6.69
C ARG A 48 12.82 -9.64 -5.52
N ILE A 49 12.62 -8.47 -4.89
CA ILE A 49 13.35 -8.08 -3.68
C ILE A 49 12.99 -9.02 -2.53
N PHE A 50 11.72 -9.36 -2.35
CA PHE A 50 11.29 -10.30 -1.31
C PHE A 50 11.93 -11.68 -1.47
N LEU A 51 12.08 -12.16 -2.70
CA LEU A 51 12.71 -13.46 -3.01
C LEU A 51 14.24 -13.47 -2.82
N ASP A 52 14.88 -12.30 -2.69
CA ASP A 52 16.34 -12.22 -2.48
C ASP A 52 16.71 -12.80 -1.11
N LYS A 53 17.47 -13.91 -1.13
CA LYS A 53 17.92 -14.63 0.08
C LYS A 53 18.90 -13.84 0.96
N LYS A 54 19.52 -12.79 0.42
CA LYS A 54 20.44 -11.92 1.17
C LYS A 54 19.70 -11.01 2.14
N ILE A 55 18.44 -10.70 1.88
CA ILE A 55 17.61 -9.88 2.78
C ILE A 55 17.01 -10.79 3.84
N LYS A 56 17.30 -10.50 5.09
CA LYS A 56 16.81 -11.24 6.27
C LYS A 56 15.63 -10.54 6.92
N ASN A 57 14.99 -11.21 7.89
CA ASN A 57 13.89 -10.67 8.69
C ASN A 57 12.80 -10.01 7.85
N LYS A 58 12.22 -10.76 6.90
CA LYS A 58 11.20 -10.27 5.96
C LYS A 58 9.81 -10.71 6.40
N ILE A 59 8.85 -9.80 6.23
CA ILE A 59 7.41 -10.11 6.25
C ILE A 59 6.85 -9.66 4.90
N SER A 60 6.21 -10.57 4.19
CA SER A 60 5.48 -10.27 2.97
C SER A 60 4.08 -9.74 3.28
N PHE A 61 3.61 -8.79 2.48
CA PHE A 61 2.21 -8.40 2.51
C PHE A 61 1.66 -8.23 1.09
N SER A 62 0.34 -8.42 0.95
CA SER A 62 -0.30 -8.37 -0.36
C SER A 62 -1.79 -8.06 -0.26
N ILE A 63 -2.28 -7.29 -1.22
CA ILE A 63 -3.72 -7.10 -1.46
C ILE A 63 -4.26 -8.02 -2.57
N LYS A 64 -3.37 -8.76 -3.25
CA LYS A 64 -3.71 -9.61 -4.40
C LYS A 64 -3.48 -11.10 -4.14
N LYS A 65 -2.49 -11.44 -3.31
CA LYS A 65 -2.03 -12.82 -3.08
C LYS A 65 -2.32 -13.27 -1.66
N ILE A 66 -3.17 -14.26 -1.50
CA ILE A 66 -3.52 -14.85 -0.19
C ILE A 66 -2.39 -15.65 0.46
N THR A 67 -1.33 -15.93 -0.31
CA THR A 67 -0.12 -16.64 0.16
C THR A 67 0.86 -15.76 0.91
N ALA A 68 0.62 -14.44 0.98
CA ALA A 68 1.45 -13.53 1.75
C ALA A 68 1.30 -13.77 3.26
N ASP A 69 2.33 -13.40 4.03
CA ASP A 69 2.30 -13.47 5.49
C ASP A 69 1.15 -12.64 6.07
N ILE A 70 0.92 -11.47 5.51
CA ILE A 70 -0.25 -10.63 5.84
C ILE A 70 -0.94 -10.26 4.52
N CYS A 71 -2.21 -10.58 4.38
CA CYS A 71 -2.93 -10.24 3.16
C CYS A 71 -4.32 -9.64 3.40
N TYR A 72 -4.81 -8.94 2.36
CA TYR A 72 -6.20 -8.47 2.31
C TYR A 72 -7.03 -9.48 1.52
N ASN A 73 -8.16 -9.92 2.09
CA ASN A 73 -9.08 -10.81 1.42
C ASN A 73 -10.51 -10.59 1.92
N LYS A 74 -11.44 -10.28 1.01
CA LYS A 74 -12.88 -10.13 1.30
C LYS A 74 -13.14 -9.26 2.55
N ASP A 75 -12.69 -8.02 2.51
CA ASP A 75 -12.83 -7.03 3.58
C ASP A 75 -12.18 -7.40 4.92
N CYS A 76 -11.27 -8.36 4.90
CA CYS A 76 -10.50 -8.79 6.06
C CYS A 76 -9.00 -8.67 5.83
N ILE A 77 -8.26 -8.30 6.86
CA ILE A 77 -6.84 -8.62 6.98
C ILE A 77 -6.74 -10.08 7.43
N VAL A 78 -5.99 -10.87 6.71
CA VAL A 78 -5.64 -12.25 7.10
C VAL A 78 -4.20 -12.25 7.59
N ASP A 79 -4.02 -12.60 8.84
CA ASP A 79 -2.73 -12.64 9.52
C ASP A 79 -2.25 -14.09 9.63
N ASN A 80 -1.24 -14.45 8.84
CA ASN A 80 -0.58 -15.74 8.86
C ASN A 80 0.79 -15.70 9.57
N TYR A 81 1.28 -14.50 9.93
CA TYR A 81 2.59 -14.29 10.53
C TYR A 81 2.55 -14.26 12.05
N PHE A 82 1.77 -13.35 12.64
CA PHE A 82 1.66 -13.21 14.10
C PHE A 82 0.65 -14.21 14.70
N HIS A 83 -0.38 -14.55 13.93
CA HIS A 83 -1.42 -15.49 14.36
C HIS A 83 -1.93 -16.30 13.16
N LYS A 84 -1.79 -17.59 13.19
CA LYS A 84 -2.17 -18.50 12.10
C LYS A 84 -3.64 -18.29 11.68
N ASN A 85 -3.83 -17.84 10.44
CA ASN A 85 -5.14 -17.62 9.80
C ASN A 85 -6.12 -16.71 10.56
N LYS A 86 -5.61 -15.78 11.37
CA LYS A 86 -6.48 -14.82 12.06
C LYS A 86 -7.04 -13.82 11.07
N LYS A 87 -8.37 -13.69 11.07
CA LYS A 87 -9.08 -12.73 10.24
C LYS A 87 -9.50 -11.51 11.08
N ILE A 88 -9.16 -10.32 10.62
CA ILE A 88 -9.56 -9.06 11.22
C ILE A 88 -10.44 -8.34 10.20
N LYS A 89 -11.73 -8.24 10.47
CA LYS A 89 -12.67 -7.56 9.58
C LYS A 89 -12.45 -6.05 9.64
N LEU A 90 -12.26 -5.45 8.49
CA LEU A 90 -12.16 -4.00 8.34
C LEU A 90 -13.56 -3.43 8.18
N LEU A 91 -14.16 -2.99 9.30
CA LEU A 91 -15.49 -2.43 9.30
C LEU A 91 -15.46 -0.94 8.95
N ASN A 92 -16.37 -0.50 8.07
CA ASN A 92 -16.61 0.91 7.78
C ASN A 92 -15.38 1.70 7.30
N ILE A 93 -14.56 1.09 6.43
CA ILE A 93 -13.49 1.82 5.74
C ILE A 93 -14.14 2.89 4.87
N SER A 94 -13.66 4.14 4.95
CA SER A 94 -14.11 5.22 4.08
C SER A 94 -13.83 4.88 2.61
N LEU A 95 -14.64 5.43 1.69
CA LEU A 95 -14.44 5.28 0.25
C LEU A 95 -13.02 5.70 -0.18
N ASP A 96 -12.47 6.72 0.48
CA ASP A 96 -11.13 7.24 0.21
C ASP A 96 -10.01 6.25 0.57
N LEU A 97 -10.27 5.34 1.52
CA LEU A 97 -9.33 4.30 1.91
C LEU A 97 -9.48 2.99 1.10
N ASN A 98 -10.60 2.81 0.42
CA ASN A 98 -10.89 1.58 -0.32
C ASN A 98 -10.30 1.59 -1.74
N ASN A 99 -9.01 1.88 -1.84
CA ASN A 99 -8.24 1.75 -3.08
C ASN A 99 -6.96 0.93 -2.82
N SER A 100 -6.37 0.43 -3.89
CA SER A 100 -5.24 -0.52 -3.80
C SER A 100 -4.05 0.02 -2.99
N TYR A 101 -3.68 1.30 -3.14
CA TYR A 101 -2.56 1.87 -2.40
C TYR A 101 -2.87 2.06 -0.91
N ASN A 102 -4.08 2.52 -0.59
CA ASN A 102 -4.46 2.71 0.80
C ASN A 102 -4.65 1.36 1.53
N LEU A 103 -5.13 0.33 0.85
CA LEU A 103 -5.18 -1.02 1.40
C LEU A 103 -3.78 -1.55 1.72
N GLN A 104 -2.77 -1.31 0.87
CA GLN A 104 -1.38 -1.65 1.21
C GLN A 104 -0.88 -0.88 2.45
N ASN A 105 -1.19 0.42 2.55
CA ASN A 105 -0.86 1.22 3.72
C ASN A 105 -1.52 0.69 4.99
N ILE A 106 -2.79 0.26 4.92
CA ILE A 106 -3.52 -0.36 6.03
C ILE A 106 -2.84 -1.66 6.48
N LEU A 107 -2.44 -2.53 5.55
CA LEU A 107 -1.71 -3.76 5.90
C LEU A 107 -0.40 -3.46 6.62
N VAL A 108 0.38 -2.51 6.13
CA VAL A 108 1.63 -2.09 6.79
C VAL A 108 1.36 -1.51 8.18
N SER A 109 0.36 -0.63 8.32
CA SER A 109 -0.04 -0.07 9.61
C SER A 109 -0.43 -1.17 10.61
N TYR A 110 -1.17 -2.18 10.15
CA TYR A 110 -1.49 -3.36 10.95
C TYR A 110 -0.24 -4.08 11.44
N ILE A 111 0.70 -4.39 10.52
CA ILE A 111 1.95 -5.09 10.86
C ILE A 111 2.76 -4.28 11.90
N VAL A 112 2.87 -2.96 11.71
CA VAL A 112 3.57 -2.07 12.63
C VAL A 112 2.90 -2.08 14.01
N CYS A 113 1.58 -1.97 14.07
CA CYS A 113 0.82 -2.06 15.34
C CYS A 113 1.08 -3.40 16.05
N LYS A 114 1.06 -4.51 15.29
CA LYS A 114 1.34 -5.83 15.87
C LYS A 114 2.77 -5.95 16.38
N TYR A 115 3.74 -5.48 15.61
CA TYR A 115 5.15 -5.51 15.98
C TYR A 115 5.44 -4.74 17.28
N PHE A 116 4.81 -3.58 17.45
CA PHE A 116 4.94 -2.76 18.68
C PHE A 116 3.92 -3.13 19.76
N LYS A 117 3.19 -4.24 19.59
CA LYS A 117 2.18 -4.74 20.56
C LYS A 117 1.07 -3.73 20.86
N ILE A 118 0.76 -2.84 19.92
CA ILE A 118 -0.35 -1.89 20.04
C ILE A 118 -1.66 -2.68 20.01
N PRO A 119 -2.57 -2.47 20.97
CA PRO A 119 -3.87 -3.14 20.99
C PRO A 119 -4.68 -2.86 19.72
N ILE A 120 -5.29 -3.90 19.16
CA ILE A 120 -6.02 -3.85 17.88
C ILE A 120 -7.17 -2.82 17.90
N LYS A 121 -7.73 -2.50 19.04
CA LYS A 121 -8.77 -1.49 19.18
C LYS A 121 -8.32 -0.11 18.67
N TYR A 122 -7.09 0.31 18.97
CA TYR A 122 -6.57 1.60 18.51
C TYR A 122 -6.32 1.63 17.00
N PHE A 123 -5.85 0.51 16.43
CA PHE A 123 -5.76 0.36 14.97
C PHE A 123 -7.15 0.52 14.32
N ASN A 124 -8.16 -0.18 14.81
CA ASN A 124 -9.52 -0.13 14.26
C ASN A 124 -10.13 1.27 14.38
N GLU A 125 -9.96 1.94 15.53
CA GLU A 125 -10.43 3.31 15.74
C GLU A 125 -9.74 4.29 14.80
N SER A 126 -8.42 4.16 14.60
CA SER A 126 -7.65 5.01 13.70
C SER A 126 -8.10 4.86 12.24
N ILE A 127 -8.31 3.62 11.77
CA ILE A 127 -8.80 3.36 10.41
C ILE A 127 -10.21 3.91 10.21
N LYS A 128 -11.10 3.72 11.20
CA LYS A 128 -12.47 4.24 11.14
C LYS A 128 -12.53 5.78 11.08
N ASN A 129 -11.65 6.44 11.80
CA ASN A 129 -11.64 7.91 11.92
C ASN A 129 -10.77 8.61 10.87
N PHE A 130 -9.98 7.87 10.11
CA PHE A 130 -9.09 8.44 9.10
C PHE A 130 -9.89 8.95 7.89
N LYS A 131 -9.80 10.25 7.62
CA LYS A 131 -10.52 10.95 6.55
C LYS A 131 -9.73 11.06 5.24
N GLY A 132 -8.62 10.31 5.08
CA GLY A 132 -7.72 10.46 3.94
C GLY A 132 -6.77 11.65 4.07
N LEU A 133 -5.91 11.82 3.07
CA LEU A 133 -4.99 12.94 2.99
C LEU A 133 -5.42 13.90 1.88
N PRO A 134 -5.25 15.21 2.05
CA PRO A 134 -5.54 16.18 1.00
C PRO A 134 -4.82 15.82 -0.32
N TYR A 135 -5.57 15.90 -1.41
CA TYR A 135 -5.06 15.67 -2.77
C TYR A 135 -4.57 14.24 -3.08
N ARG A 136 -4.86 13.25 -2.22
CA ARG A 136 -4.53 11.84 -2.43
C ARG A 136 -5.80 11.00 -2.53
N SER A 137 -6.37 10.96 -3.73
CA SER A 137 -7.65 10.27 -4.02
C SER A 137 -8.77 10.71 -3.09
N LEU A 138 -8.77 11.99 -2.69
CA LEU A 138 -9.75 12.56 -1.78
C LEU A 138 -11.07 12.76 -2.51
N THR A 139 -12.14 12.19 -1.98
CA THR A 139 -13.50 12.45 -2.46
C THR A 139 -13.95 13.86 -2.05
N ILE A 140 -14.12 14.74 -3.05
CA ILE A 140 -14.61 16.13 -2.82
C ILE A 140 -16.14 16.17 -2.83
N HIS A 141 -16.74 15.36 -3.70
CA HIS A 141 -18.20 15.29 -3.82
C HIS A 141 -18.64 13.86 -4.10
N ASN A 142 -19.71 13.43 -3.46
CA ASN A 142 -20.31 12.12 -3.67
C ASN A 142 -21.85 12.23 -3.63
N SER A 143 -22.50 11.99 -4.76
CA SER A 143 -23.95 11.94 -4.90
C SER A 143 -24.35 10.72 -5.74
N LYS A 144 -25.66 10.47 -5.88
CA LYS A 144 -26.17 9.37 -6.72
C LYS A 144 -25.75 9.47 -8.19
N SER A 145 -25.56 10.69 -8.70
CA SER A 145 -25.24 10.94 -10.12
C SER A 145 -23.79 11.32 -10.38
N LYS A 146 -23.03 11.72 -9.36
CA LYS A 146 -21.70 12.32 -9.57
C LYS A 146 -20.75 12.03 -8.40
N LEU A 147 -19.55 11.56 -8.73
CA LEU A 147 -18.42 11.40 -7.82
C LEU A 147 -17.27 12.26 -8.31
N ILE A 148 -16.77 13.18 -7.46
CA ILE A 148 -15.60 14.01 -7.77
C ILE A 148 -14.46 13.63 -6.84
N ILE A 149 -13.32 13.26 -7.42
CA ILE A 149 -12.12 12.85 -6.69
C ILE A 149 -10.97 13.75 -7.08
N ASN A 150 -10.27 14.28 -6.08
CA ASN A 150 -9.03 15.02 -6.26
C ASN A 150 -7.82 14.10 -5.96
N ASN A 151 -6.98 13.89 -6.96
CA ASN A 151 -5.73 13.14 -6.84
C ASN A 151 -4.54 13.93 -7.43
N SER A 152 -4.52 15.24 -7.25
CA SER A 152 -3.49 16.12 -7.81
C SER A 152 -2.06 15.88 -7.25
N LYS A 153 -1.92 15.07 -6.21
CA LYS A 153 -0.63 14.56 -5.71
C LYS A 153 -0.09 13.37 -6.51
N ALA A 154 -0.83 12.82 -7.47
CA ALA A 154 -0.33 11.78 -8.37
C ALA A 154 0.66 12.40 -9.36
N THR A 155 1.91 11.92 -9.34
CA THR A 155 3.01 12.41 -10.16
C THR A 155 3.41 11.46 -11.28
N ASN A 156 2.70 10.34 -11.40
CA ASN A 156 2.94 9.34 -12.44
C ASN A 156 1.64 8.61 -12.84
N ILE A 157 1.66 7.97 -13.99
CA ILE A 157 0.51 7.25 -14.56
C ILE A 157 -0.02 6.18 -13.59
N SER A 158 0.87 5.42 -12.96
CA SER A 158 0.47 4.34 -12.05
C SER A 158 -0.35 4.85 -10.86
N SER A 159 0.05 5.98 -10.28
CA SER A 159 -0.68 6.60 -9.17
C SER A 159 -2.02 7.21 -9.59
N SER A 160 -2.15 7.67 -10.84
CA SER A 160 -3.42 8.15 -11.39
C SER A 160 -4.37 7.00 -11.68
N LEU A 161 -3.88 5.91 -12.28
CA LEU A 161 -4.71 4.75 -12.65
C LEU A 161 -5.39 4.11 -11.45
N SER A 162 -4.76 4.04 -10.30
CA SER A 162 -5.38 3.47 -9.09
C SER A 162 -6.65 4.19 -8.64
N THR A 163 -6.75 5.49 -8.91
CA THR A 163 -7.95 6.28 -8.60
C THR A 163 -9.09 5.95 -9.55
N LEU A 164 -8.79 5.43 -10.73
CA LEU A 164 -9.76 5.09 -11.78
C LEU A 164 -10.26 3.64 -11.66
N GLU A 165 -9.61 2.80 -10.86
CA GLU A 165 -9.97 1.40 -10.68
C GLU A 165 -11.47 1.25 -10.33
N ASN A 166 -12.15 0.33 -11.02
CA ASN A 166 -13.57 -0.01 -10.82
C ASN A 166 -14.57 1.15 -11.04
N LYS A 167 -14.18 2.22 -11.72
CA LYS A 167 -15.06 3.35 -12.07
C LYS A 167 -15.45 3.30 -13.56
N LYS A 168 -16.64 3.81 -13.86
CA LYS A 168 -17.18 3.91 -15.22
C LYS A 168 -17.57 5.36 -15.52
N ASN A 169 -17.69 5.71 -16.81
CA ASN A 169 -18.09 7.05 -17.26
C ASN A 169 -17.22 8.17 -16.64
N ILE A 170 -15.92 8.04 -16.85
CA ILE A 170 -14.91 8.90 -16.22
C ILE A 170 -14.64 10.13 -17.09
N TYR A 171 -14.73 11.32 -16.48
CA TYR A 171 -14.17 12.56 -17.03
C TYR A 171 -12.85 12.82 -16.31
N LEU A 172 -11.72 12.65 -17.00
CA LEU A 172 -10.39 12.76 -16.44
C LEU A 172 -9.78 14.12 -16.79
N ILE A 173 -9.43 14.90 -15.77
CA ILE A 173 -8.70 16.16 -15.91
C ILE A 173 -7.25 15.90 -15.51
N LEU A 174 -6.35 16.05 -16.45
CA LEU A 174 -4.90 15.92 -16.24
C LEU A 174 -4.22 17.25 -16.57
N GLY A 175 -3.16 17.54 -15.84
CA GLY A 175 -2.30 18.68 -16.09
C GLY A 175 -0.93 18.44 -15.48
N GLY A 176 0.06 19.18 -15.97
CA GLY A 176 1.45 19.11 -15.55
C GLY A 176 2.38 19.12 -16.76
N ILE A 177 3.64 19.42 -16.52
CA ILE A 177 4.74 19.41 -17.49
C ILE A 177 5.43 18.05 -17.42
#